data_5a0c61a64e70e2e2613733ee3ef69119
#
_entry.id   5a0c61a64e70e2e2613733ee3ef69119
#
_cell.length_a   1.000
_cell.length_b   1.000
_cell.length_c   1.000
_cell.angle_alpha   90.00
_cell.angle_beta   90.00
_cell.angle_gamma   90.00
#
_symmetry.space_group_name_H-M   'P 1'
#
loop_
_entity.id
_entity.type
_entity.pdbx_description
1 polymer ?
#
loop_
_entity_poly.entity_id
_entity_poly.type
_entity_poly.pdbx_seq_one_letter_code
_entity_poly.pdbx_strand_id
1 'polypeptide(L)'
;NKPSRKVVAEDNGQSIEIVCTEALPFKTSTDNAPVYYYLENVMDAGTRLYGNGGLKYRAAENASAVNDVRNDLWYVTGNAFDGLQFHSVGTEDVAKSYAALSTSTSLTAGSHLLGYNDMWFVYRISDSTFGIHAYSGFNRKYLAWHMEDSKSEVTFGEPGKSDAFAFRMVEPTFTFPMYNGGDGNVYNTFAAPFDVALADDNVKMYKGSVNTAIHELTLSQVDAAPANAGVMLLGENSSANEVTLKAVSGVAALEGNSLVGITGELSDLTGKLILGISDQTGAVGFFTAGSSV
;
A
#
# COMPACT_ATOMS: atom_id res chain seq x y z
N ASN A 1 10.05 24.89 -13.52
CA ASN A 1 8.95 25.32 -14.37
C ASN A 1 7.65 24.98 -13.63
N LYS A 2 6.83 25.99 -13.32
CA LYS A 2 5.44 25.68 -12.99
C LYS A 2 4.85 24.95 -14.19
N PRO A 3 4.09 23.88 -13.97
CA PRO A 3 3.36 23.23 -15.05
C PRO A 3 2.56 24.31 -15.79
N SER A 4 2.52 24.14 -17.08
CA SER A 4 2.08 25.16 -18.03
C SER A 4 0.74 25.76 -17.67
N ARG A 5 0.67 27.05 -17.77
CA ARG A 5 -0.55 27.81 -17.64
C ARG A 5 -1.43 27.61 -18.87
N LYS A 6 -2.74 27.73 -18.64
CA LYS A 6 -3.68 27.99 -19.74
C LYS A 6 -3.16 29.11 -20.62
N VAL A 7 -2.91 28.82 -21.89
CA VAL A 7 -2.56 29.79 -22.90
C VAL A 7 -3.79 30.05 -23.74
N VAL A 8 -4.28 31.26 -23.71
CA VAL A 8 -5.36 31.69 -24.59
C VAL A 8 -4.73 32.44 -25.74
N ALA A 9 -4.86 31.93 -26.96
CA ALA A 9 -4.47 32.61 -28.17
C ALA A 9 -5.76 33.06 -28.88
N GLU A 10 -5.80 34.33 -29.26
CA GLU A 10 -6.87 34.85 -30.11
C GLU A 10 -6.34 34.88 -31.54
N ASP A 11 -7.01 34.15 -32.42
CA ASP A 11 -6.79 34.21 -33.86
C ASP A 11 -8.11 34.44 -34.55
N ASN A 12 -8.18 35.49 -35.38
CA ASN A 12 -9.37 35.92 -36.13
C ASN A 12 -10.66 36.03 -35.30
N GLY A 13 -10.57 36.47 -34.05
CA GLY A 13 -11.71 36.60 -33.14
C GLY A 13 -12.19 35.28 -32.54
N GLN A 14 -11.44 34.19 -32.70
CA GLN A 14 -11.69 32.92 -31.99
C GLN A 14 -10.67 32.74 -30.88
N SER A 15 -11.16 32.45 -29.69
CA SER A 15 -10.31 32.11 -28.57
C SER A 15 -9.97 30.60 -28.60
N ILE A 16 -8.70 30.26 -28.70
CA ILE A 16 -8.22 28.89 -28.57
C ILE A 16 -7.63 28.72 -27.19
N GLU A 17 -8.23 27.84 -26.41
CA GLU A 17 -7.69 27.42 -25.13
C GLU A 17 -6.73 26.23 -25.31
N ILE A 18 -5.44 26.45 -25.09
CA ILE A 18 -4.47 25.38 -25.07
C ILE A 18 -4.18 25.03 -23.61
N VAL A 19 -4.68 23.87 -23.18
CA VAL A 19 -4.36 23.32 -21.87
C VAL A 19 -3.24 22.30 -22.05
N CYS A 20 -2.02 22.69 -21.64
CA CYS A 20 -0.90 21.77 -21.58
C CYS A 20 -0.87 21.15 -20.17
N THR A 21 -1.17 19.88 -20.07
CA THR A 21 -1.02 19.11 -18.85
C THR A 21 0.23 18.24 -18.96
N GLU A 22 1.17 18.41 -18.06
CA GLU A 22 2.23 17.42 -17.89
C GLU A 22 1.59 16.20 -17.23
N ALA A 23 1.57 15.07 -17.92
CA ALA A 23 1.03 13.85 -17.37
C ALA A 23 1.92 13.37 -16.22
N LEU A 24 1.33 13.18 -15.05
CA LEU A 24 2.01 12.53 -13.94
C LEU A 24 2.36 11.09 -14.34
N PRO A 25 3.52 10.57 -13.92
CA PRO A 25 3.91 9.18 -14.20
C PRO A 25 3.16 8.17 -13.32
N PHE A 26 2.16 8.60 -12.59
CA PHE A 26 1.29 7.80 -11.73
C PHE A 26 -0.12 8.42 -11.68
N LYS A 27 -1.08 7.64 -11.20
CA LYS A 27 -2.45 8.12 -10.99
C LYS A 27 -2.58 8.76 -9.61
N THR A 28 -3.25 9.90 -9.54
CA THR A 28 -3.67 10.48 -8.26
C THR A 28 -4.97 9.86 -7.78
N SER A 29 -5.15 9.86 -6.49
CA SER A 29 -6.30 9.33 -5.77
C SER A 29 -7.30 10.45 -5.45
N THR A 30 -8.53 10.04 -5.16
CA THR A 30 -9.47 10.87 -4.38
C THR A 30 -9.51 10.32 -2.96
N ASP A 31 -9.97 11.12 -1.98
CA ASP A 31 -10.06 10.70 -0.57
C ASP A 31 -10.91 9.43 -0.37
N ASN A 32 -11.87 9.18 -1.27
CA ASN A 32 -12.77 8.03 -1.20
C ASN A 32 -12.34 6.85 -2.09
N ALA A 33 -11.29 7.02 -2.90
CA ALA A 33 -10.80 5.99 -3.81
C ALA A 33 -9.26 6.09 -3.93
N PRO A 34 -8.52 5.71 -2.90
CA PRO A 34 -7.06 5.74 -2.93
C PRO A 34 -6.54 4.73 -3.97
N VAL A 35 -5.51 5.13 -4.69
CA VAL A 35 -4.70 4.22 -5.52
C VAL A 35 -3.38 4.04 -4.77
N TYR A 36 -3.14 2.83 -4.29
CA TYR A 36 -1.98 2.55 -3.47
C TYR A 36 -0.74 2.27 -4.30
N TYR A 37 0.40 2.67 -3.76
CA TYR A 37 1.73 2.48 -4.32
C TYR A 37 2.75 2.21 -3.23
N TYR A 38 3.84 1.56 -3.61
CA TYR A 38 5.12 1.71 -2.94
C TYR A 38 5.88 2.88 -3.57
N LEU A 39 6.46 3.73 -2.75
CA LEU A 39 7.31 4.82 -3.19
C LEU A 39 8.78 4.39 -3.04
N GLU A 40 9.42 4.14 -4.17
CA GLU A 40 10.81 3.66 -4.23
C GLU A 40 11.75 4.72 -4.79
N ASN A 41 12.98 4.72 -4.32
CA ASN A 41 14.07 5.49 -4.91
C ASN A 41 14.75 4.67 -6.00
N VAL A 42 15.09 5.30 -7.13
CA VAL A 42 15.66 4.61 -8.29
C VAL A 42 17.11 4.18 -8.04
N MET A 43 17.87 4.96 -7.25
CA MET A 43 19.25 4.65 -6.94
C MET A 43 19.39 3.38 -6.11
N ASP A 44 18.39 3.10 -5.30
CA ASP A 44 18.38 1.96 -4.39
C ASP A 44 17.11 1.14 -4.64
N ALA A 45 17.11 0.45 -5.80
CA ALA A 45 15.98 -0.34 -6.24
C ALA A 45 15.60 -1.40 -5.16
N GLY A 46 14.33 -1.43 -4.80
CA GLY A 46 13.83 -2.28 -3.73
C GLY A 46 13.83 -1.62 -2.35
N THR A 47 14.34 -0.38 -2.23
CA THR A 47 14.21 0.40 -1.00
C THR A 47 12.99 1.30 -1.06
N ARG A 48 12.14 1.23 -0.03
CA ARG A 48 10.84 1.90 0.05
C ARG A 48 10.80 2.94 1.14
N LEU A 49 10.14 4.05 0.85
CA LEU A 49 9.74 4.99 1.89
C LEU A 49 8.57 4.39 2.68
N TYR A 50 8.63 4.43 4.00
CA TYR A 50 7.57 3.95 4.88
C TYR A 50 7.27 4.91 6.03
N GLY A 51 6.03 4.85 6.55
CA GLY A 51 5.57 5.62 7.70
C GLY A 51 5.26 4.71 8.88
N ASN A 52 6.00 4.90 10.00
CA ASN A 52 5.71 4.27 11.29
C ASN A 52 6.28 5.16 12.39
N GLY A 53 5.42 6.01 13.00
CA GLY A 53 5.85 7.01 13.98
C GLY A 53 6.82 8.08 13.43
N GLY A 54 7.00 8.12 12.13
CA GLY A 54 7.87 9.02 11.37
C GLY A 54 8.09 8.48 9.96
N LEU A 55 8.82 9.22 9.13
CA LEU A 55 9.15 8.79 7.78
C LEU A 55 10.58 8.29 7.72
N LYS A 56 10.72 7.08 7.20
CA LYS A 56 11.99 6.38 7.03
C LYS A 56 11.94 5.61 5.73
N TYR A 57 13.04 4.98 5.34
CA TYR A 57 13.05 4.00 4.26
C TYR A 57 13.71 2.70 4.71
N ARG A 58 13.38 1.61 4.03
CA ARG A 58 13.91 0.28 4.27
C ARG A 58 13.94 -0.54 2.99
N ALA A 59 14.77 -1.57 2.97
CA ALA A 59 14.71 -2.56 1.91
C ALA A 59 13.36 -3.29 1.92
N ALA A 60 12.79 -3.51 0.74
CA ALA A 60 11.48 -4.15 0.58
C ALA A 60 11.43 -5.57 1.17
N GLU A 61 12.54 -6.30 1.09
CA GLU A 61 12.72 -7.64 1.66
C GLU A 61 12.57 -7.68 3.18
N ASN A 62 12.69 -6.54 3.86
CA ASN A 62 12.50 -6.43 5.30
C ASN A 62 11.03 -6.21 5.72
N ALA A 63 10.12 -6.11 4.75
CA ALA A 63 8.68 -6.05 4.99
C ALA A 63 8.11 -7.47 5.04
N SER A 64 8.24 -8.15 6.18
CA SER A 64 7.86 -9.57 6.33
C SER A 64 6.47 -9.79 6.93
N ALA A 65 5.84 -8.75 7.46
CA ALA A 65 4.53 -8.81 8.08
C ALA A 65 3.52 -7.91 7.33
N VAL A 66 2.24 -8.25 7.38
CA VAL A 66 1.16 -7.47 6.76
C VAL A 66 1.15 -6.02 7.26
N ASN A 67 1.46 -5.80 8.53
CA ASN A 67 1.59 -4.44 9.09
C ASN A 67 2.77 -3.67 8.47
N ASP A 68 3.84 -4.34 8.09
CA ASP A 68 4.95 -3.73 7.38
C ASP A 68 4.54 -3.29 5.98
N VAL A 69 3.77 -4.13 5.28
CA VAL A 69 3.17 -3.76 3.99
C VAL A 69 2.32 -2.50 4.13
N ARG A 70 1.46 -2.42 5.16
CA ARG A 70 0.67 -1.23 5.46
C ARG A 70 1.53 0.02 5.63
N ASN A 71 2.65 -0.11 6.33
CA ASN A 71 3.57 1.01 6.58
C ASN A 71 4.25 1.50 5.30
N ASP A 72 4.43 0.63 4.31
CA ASP A 72 5.03 0.95 3.01
C ASP A 72 4.03 1.55 2.02
N LEU A 73 2.72 1.49 2.30
CA LEU A 73 1.69 1.97 1.38
C LEU A 73 1.57 3.49 1.38
N TRP A 74 1.49 4.02 0.16
CA TRP A 74 1.28 5.43 -0.13
C TRP A 74 0.14 5.62 -1.12
N TYR A 75 -0.55 6.73 -1.02
CA TYR A 75 -1.41 7.24 -2.07
C TYR A 75 -1.21 8.74 -2.21
N VAL A 76 -1.54 9.29 -3.38
CA VAL A 76 -1.28 10.70 -3.70
C VAL A 76 -2.58 11.37 -4.12
N THR A 77 -2.90 12.50 -3.50
CA THR A 77 -4.01 13.36 -3.88
C THR A 77 -3.52 14.67 -4.48
N GLY A 78 -4.42 15.42 -5.08
CA GLY A 78 -4.09 16.69 -5.73
C GLY A 78 -3.81 16.53 -7.22
N ASN A 79 -3.16 17.51 -7.79
CA ASN A 79 -2.83 17.55 -9.22
C ASN A 79 -1.50 18.25 -9.46
N ALA A 80 -0.99 18.14 -10.70
CA ALA A 80 0.32 18.69 -11.06
C ALA A 80 0.38 20.23 -11.01
N PHE A 81 -0.76 20.93 -11.04
CA PHE A 81 -0.80 22.40 -11.08
C PHE A 81 -0.87 23.03 -9.71
N ASP A 82 -1.76 22.51 -8.86
CA ASP A 82 -2.03 23.07 -7.53
C ASP A 82 -1.12 22.47 -6.48
N GLY A 83 -0.52 21.32 -6.78
CA GLY A 83 0.34 20.56 -5.92
C GLY A 83 -0.24 19.21 -5.54
N LEU A 84 0.60 18.38 -4.98
CA LEU A 84 0.32 17.00 -4.61
C LEU A 84 0.52 16.81 -3.10
N GLN A 85 -0.29 15.96 -2.51
CA GLN A 85 -0.10 15.49 -1.14
C GLN A 85 0.18 14.00 -1.15
N PHE A 86 1.25 13.58 -0.51
CA PHE A 86 1.65 12.19 -0.36
C PHE A 86 1.18 11.69 1.00
N HIS A 87 0.30 10.70 0.99
CA HIS A 87 -0.32 10.15 2.19
C HIS A 87 0.29 8.80 2.52
N SER A 88 0.76 8.64 3.76
CA SER A 88 1.23 7.35 4.28
C SER A 88 0.07 6.61 4.95
N VAL A 89 -0.17 5.38 4.53
CA VAL A 89 -1.20 4.50 5.13
C VAL A 89 -0.74 3.97 6.49
N GLY A 90 0.56 3.89 6.71
CA GLY A 90 1.16 3.35 7.94
C GLY A 90 1.14 4.28 9.15
N THR A 91 0.86 5.57 8.97
CA THR A 91 0.74 6.49 10.11
C THR A 91 -0.56 6.24 10.88
N GLU A 92 -0.55 6.47 12.19
CA GLU A 92 -1.61 6.02 13.12
C GLU A 92 -3.02 6.54 12.81
N ASP A 93 -3.17 7.64 12.11
CA ASP A 93 -4.46 8.18 11.71
C ASP A 93 -4.60 8.13 10.18
N VAL A 94 -4.94 6.95 9.65
CA VAL A 94 -5.09 6.71 8.21
C VAL A 94 -6.12 7.63 7.56
N ALA A 95 -7.11 8.10 8.30
CA ALA A 95 -8.18 8.97 7.78
C ALA A 95 -7.78 10.45 7.74
N LYS A 96 -6.75 10.87 8.47
CA LYS A 96 -6.38 12.27 8.67
C LYS A 96 -4.89 12.56 8.55
N SER A 97 -4.04 11.53 8.63
CA SER A 97 -2.61 11.71 8.57
C SER A 97 -2.09 11.52 7.16
N TYR A 98 -1.52 12.56 6.65
CA TYR A 98 -0.63 12.48 5.51
C TYR A 98 0.78 12.78 6.02
N ALA A 99 1.73 12.14 5.39
CA ALA A 99 3.09 12.54 5.52
C ALA A 99 3.23 13.92 4.88
N ALA A 100 3.12 14.94 5.69
CA ALA A 100 3.60 16.23 5.29
C ALA A 100 5.12 16.08 5.24
N LEU A 101 5.63 15.94 4.05
CA LEU A 101 7.04 16.16 3.83
C LEU A 101 7.26 17.64 4.15
N SER A 102 7.71 17.92 5.36
CA SER A 102 8.00 19.27 5.78
C SER A 102 9.08 19.89 4.87
N THR A 103 8.91 21.13 4.49
CA THR A 103 9.98 21.88 3.79
C THR A 103 11.14 22.24 4.74
N SER A 104 11.09 21.82 5.99
CA SER A 104 12.23 21.86 6.91
C SER A 104 13.22 20.73 6.58
N THR A 105 14.37 20.74 7.24
CA THR A 105 15.44 19.76 7.02
C THR A 105 15.12 18.35 7.48
N SER A 106 13.93 18.10 8.01
CA SER A 106 13.48 16.77 8.43
C SER A 106 12.13 16.45 7.82
N LEU A 107 11.94 15.19 7.44
CA LEU A 107 10.64 14.66 7.06
C LEU A 107 9.84 14.34 8.32
N THR A 108 8.63 14.84 8.40
CA THR A 108 7.71 14.53 9.48
C THR A 108 6.42 13.95 8.92
N ALA A 109 5.90 12.94 9.59
CA ALA A 109 4.52 12.54 9.44
C ALA A 109 3.68 13.34 10.44
N GLY A 110 2.55 13.87 10.01
CA GLY A 110 1.68 14.61 10.90
C GLY A 110 0.47 15.20 10.20
N SER A 111 -0.46 15.72 10.98
CA SER A 111 -1.63 16.40 10.47
C SER A 111 -1.24 17.67 9.72
N HIS A 112 -2.02 17.99 8.67
CA HIS A 112 -1.88 19.20 7.88
C HIS A 112 -1.79 20.44 8.77
N LEU A 113 -0.63 21.03 8.81
CA LEU A 113 -0.43 22.37 9.37
C LEU A 113 -0.67 23.37 8.26
N LEU A 114 -1.55 24.33 8.51
CA LEU A 114 -1.88 25.43 7.61
C LEU A 114 -0.61 26.02 6.98
N GLY A 115 -0.41 25.75 5.69
CA GLY A 115 0.70 26.31 4.93
C GLY A 115 1.12 25.41 3.75
N TYR A 116 1.99 25.96 2.92
CA TYR A 116 2.52 25.27 1.72
C TYR A 116 3.50 24.13 2.02
N ASN A 117 3.64 23.73 3.29
CA ASN A 117 4.68 22.79 3.73
C ASN A 117 4.39 21.33 3.39
N ASP A 118 3.18 21.02 3.02
CA ASP A 118 2.71 19.67 2.66
C ASP A 118 2.34 19.54 1.18
N MET A 119 2.49 20.62 0.42
CA MET A 119 2.26 20.64 -1.02
C MET A 119 3.55 20.36 -1.76
N TRP A 120 3.53 19.30 -2.53
CA TRP A 120 4.65 18.83 -3.32
C TRP A 120 4.37 18.98 -4.80
N PHE A 121 5.44 19.12 -5.55
CA PHE A 121 5.41 19.15 -6.99
C PHE A 121 6.34 18.06 -7.50
N VAL A 122 5.97 17.42 -8.56
CA VAL A 122 6.81 16.45 -9.25
C VAL A 122 7.27 17.01 -10.58
N TYR A 123 8.45 16.61 -10.99
CA TYR A 123 8.94 16.83 -12.35
C TYR A 123 9.31 15.49 -12.95
N ARG A 124 8.93 15.30 -14.20
CA ARG A 124 9.18 14.05 -14.92
C ARG A 124 10.66 13.91 -15.25
N ILE A 125 11.25 12.77 -14.96
CA ILE A 125 12.61 12.41 -15.34
C ILE A 125 12.54 11.44 -16.53
N SER A 126 11.64 10.44 -16.46
CA SER A 126 11.36 9.50 -17.54
C SER A 126 9.87 9.15 -17.56
N ASP A 127 9.49 8.14 -18.34
CA ASP A 127 8.10 7.68 -18.41
C ASP A 127 7.59 7.08 -17.09
N SER A 128 8.49 6.57 -16.25
CA SER A 128 8.16 5.90 -14.99
C SER A 128 8.83 6.51 -13.77
N THR A 129 9.71 7.51 -13.94
CA THR A 129 10.47 8.12 -12.86
C THR A 129 10.24 9.62 -12.77
N PHE A 130 10.27 10.14 -11.56
CA PHE A 130 10.03 11.55 -11.27
C PHE A 130 10.87 12.02 -10.09
N GLY A 131 11.11 13.31 -10.05
CA GLY A 131 11.66 13.97 -8.88
C GLY A 131 10.57 14.69 -8.11
N ILE A 132 10.79 14.85 -6.82
CA ILE A 132 9.87 15.50 -5.90
C ILE A 132 10.50 16.79 -5.38
N HIS A 133 9.77 17.89 -5.41
CA HIS A 133 10.24 19.15 -4.85
C HIS A 133 9.12 19.90 -4.12
N ALA A 134 9.51 20.73 -3.17
CA ALA A 134 8.65 21.67 -2.49
C ALA A 134 9.18 23.09 -2.64
N TYR A 135 8.33 24.07 -2.40
CA TYR A 135 8.75 25.47 -2.33
C TYR A 135 8.96 25.89 -0.88
N SER A 136 10.10 26.51 -0.60
CA SER A 136 10.37 27.21 0.64
C SER A 136 10.60 28.69 0.32
N GLY A 137 9.56 29.51 0.43
CA GLY A 137 9.55 30.86 -0.08
C GLY A 137 9.71 30.86 -1.61
N PHE A 138 10.76 31.51 -2.13
CA PHE A 138 11.07 31.55 -3.56
C PHE A 138 12.01 30.41 -4.00
N ASN A 139 12.53 29.61 -3.05
CA ASN A 139 13.51 28.58 -3.33
C ASN A 139 12.81 27.21 -3.46
N ARG A 140 13.28 26.42 -4.43
CA ARG A 140 12.91 25.02 -4.54
C ARG A 140 13.79 24.18 -3.64
N LYS A 141 13.17 23.23 -2.93
CA LYS A 141 13.87 22.17 -2.20
C LYS A 141 13.51 20.84 -2.81
N TYR A 142 14.49 20.06 -3.17
CA TYR A 142 14.33 18.77 -3.81
C TYR A 142 14.51 17.66 -2.80
N LEU A 143 13.61 16.70 -2.83
CA LEU A 143 13.71 15.50 -2.02
C LEU A 143 14.80 14.61 -2.59
N ALA A 144 15.71 14.21 -1.76
CA ALA A 144 16.75 13.24 -2.08
C ALA A 144 16.77 12.14 -1.03
N TRP A 145 17.20 10.99 -1.47
CA TRP A 145 17.51 9.87 -0.62
C TRP A 145 19.00 9.90 -0.33
N HIS A 146 19.37 10.00 0.93
CA HIS A 146 20.77 10.07 1.29
C HIS A 146 21.19 8.77 1.98
N MET A 147 22.09 8.03 1.35
CA MET A 147 22.74 6.87 1.94
C MET A 147 24.19 7.24 2.26
N GLU A 148 24.43 7.83 3.42
CA GLU A 148 25.76 7.88 4.01
C GLU A 148 25.81 6.95 5.24
N ASP A 149 26.79 6.09 5.26
CA ASP A 149 27.21 5.27 6.43
C ASP A 149 26.07 4.46 7.11
N SER A 150 25.29 3.70 6.36
CA SER A 150 24.23 2.84 6.88
C SER A 150 23.09 3.59 7.60
N LYS A 151 23.04 4.89 7.52
CA LYS A 151 21.92 5.71 8.00
C LYS A 151 20.98 6.04 6.87
N SER A 152 19.82 5.51 7.00
CA SER A 152 18.72 5.77 6.09
C SER A 152 18.06 7.11 6.43
N GLU A 153 18.52 8.19 5.84
CA GLU A 153 17.91 9.50 6.00
C GLU A 153 17.34 9.99 4.67
N VAL A 154 16.11 10.44 4.72
CA VAL A 154 15.52 11.19 3.61
C VAL A 154 15.87 12.66 3.84
N THR A 155 16.52 13.29 2.90
CA THR A 155 17.01 14.65 3.02
C THR A 155 16.64 15.51 1.84
N PHE A 156 16.91 16.80 1.96
CA PHE A 156 16.77 17.75 0.87
C PHE A 156 18.14 18.09 0.28
N GLY A 157 18.22 18.18 -1.04
CA GLY A 157 19.45 18.52 -1.72
C GLY A 157 19.23 19.29 -3.02
N GLU A 158 20.32 19.47 -3.77
CA GLU A 158 20.31 20.08 -5.09
C GLU A 158 20.09 19.01 -6.17
N PRO A 159 19.16 19.20 -7.12
CA PRO A 159 18.91 18.22 -8.16
C PRO A 159 20.07 18.15 -9.16
N GLY A 160 20.29 17.01 -9.72
CA GLY A 160 21.03 16.84 -10.97
C GLY A 160 22.38 16.19 -10.87
N LYS A 161 22.73 15.55 -9.75
CA LYS A 161 24.02 14.87 -9.62
C LYS A 161 23.96 13.38 -9.27
N SER A 162 22.79 12.85 -8.91
CA SER A 162 22.63 11.41 -8.66
C SER A 162 21.17 10.97 -8.79
N ASP A 163 20.98 9.68 -9.03
CA ASP A 163 19.66 9.01 -9.02
C ASP A 163 18.95 9.09 -7.66
N ALA A 164 19.64 9.62 -6.63
CA ALA A 164 19.08 9.88 -5.31
C ALA A 164 17.84 10.80 -5.33
N PHE A 165 17.68 11.60 -6.40
CA PHE A 165 16.51 12.46 -6.59
C PHE A 165 15.42 11.84 -7.45
N ALA A 166 15.62 10.63 -7.97
CA ALA A 166 14.68 9.95 -8.82
C ALA A 166 13.86 8.92 -8.04
N PHE A 167 12.54 9.04 -8.14
CA PHE A 167 11.58 8.18 -7.49
C PHE A 167 10.69 7.50 -8.53
N ARG A 168 10.10 6.39 -8.14
CA ARG A 168 9.06 5.70 -8.91
C ARG A 168 7.95 5.23 -7.98
N MET A 169 6.72 5.16 -8.54
CA MET A 169 5.60 4.47 -7.93
C MET A 169 5.56 3.04 -8.44
N VAL A 170 5.49 2.09 -7.52
CA VAL A 170 5.47 0.66 -7.82
C VAL A 170 4.15 0.08 -7.33
N GLU A 171 3.58 -0.84 -8.10
CA GLU A 171 2.37 -1.57 -7.70
C GLU A 171 2.64 -2.29 -6.37
N PRO A 172 1.75 -2.15 -5.37
CA PRO A 172 2.01 -2.64 -4.02
C PRO A 172 1.67 -4.13 -3.89
N THR A 173 2.53 -4.98 -4.44
CA THR A 173 2.47 -6.43 -4.30
C THR A 173 3.33 -6.91 -3.13
N PHE A 174 2.90 -8.01 -2.49
CA PHE A 174 3.61 -8.65 -1.40
C PHE A 174 3.31 -10.14 -1.37
N THR A 175 4.20 -10.95 -0.78
CA THR A 175 4.00 -12.38 -0.62
C THR A 175 3.47 -12.72 0.76
N PHE A 176 2.70 -13.82 0.83
CA PHE A 176 2.17 -14.36 2.07
C PHE A 176 2.36 -15.88 2.08
N PRO A 177 2.77 -16.49 3.20
CA PRO A 177 3.08 -17.91 3.23
C PRO A 177 1.83 -18.77 3.06
N MET A 178 2.00 -19.93 2.43
CA MET A 178 1.00 -20.99 2.30
C MET A 178 1.52 -22.27 2.95
N TYR A 179 0.64 -23.07 3.53
CA TYR A 179 0.99 -24.28 4.25
C TYR A 179 0.43 -25.51 3.54
N ASN A 180 1.26 -26.53 3.40
CA ASN A 180 0.88 -27.80 2.77
C ASN A 180 -0.10 -28.57 3.67
N GLY A 181 -1.29 -28.90 3.15
CA GLY A 181 -2.32 -29.65 3.86
C GLY A 181 -2.13 -31.16 3.86
N GLY A 182 -1.14 -31.69 3.14
CA GLY A 182 -0.92 -33.13 3.02
C GLY A 182 -1.84 -33.83 2.03
N ASP A 183 -2.83 -33.15 1.47
CA ASP A 183 -3.81 -33.64 0.48
C ASP A 183 -3.47 -33.21 -0.97
N GLY A 184 -2.29 -32.61 -1.16
CA GLY A 184 -1.84 -32.07 -2.44
C GLY A 184 -2.15 -30.59 -2.63
N ASN A 185 -2.84 -29.96 -1.68
CA ASN A 185 -3.19 -28.53 -1.68
C ASN A 185 -2.40 -27.77 -0.63
N VAL A 186 -2.37 -26.44 -0.80
CA VAL A 186 -1.83 -25.50 0.18
C VAL A 186 -2.92 -24.56 0.68
N TYR A 187 -2.84 -24.18 1.94
CA TYR A 187 -3.88 -23.41 2.64
C TYR A 187 -3.27 -22.31 3.49
N ASN A 188 -4.00 -21.24 3.65
CA ASN A 188 -3.84 -20.33 4.77
C ASN A 188 -5.13 -19.54 5.00
N THR A 189 -5.24 -18.91 6.16
CA THR A 189 -6.21 -17.86 6.42
C THR A 189 -5.49 -16.51 6.36
N PHE A 190 -6.18 -15.50 5.87
CA PHE A 190 -5.59 -14.19 5.66
C PHE A 190 -6.55 -13.08 6.10
N ALA A 191 -5.98 -12.02 6.63
CA ALA A 191 -6.64 -10.73 6.85
C ALA A 191 -5.59 -9.61 6.80
N ALA A 192 -6.00 -8.45 6.34
CA ALA A 192 -5.15 -7.25 6.31
C ALA A 192 -5.93 -6.01 6.78
N PRO A 193 -5.26 -5.00 7.34
CA PRO A 193 -5.90 -3.73 7.72
C PRO A 193 -6.13 -2.79 6.51
N PHE A 194 -6.06 -3.31 5.29
CA PHE A 194 -6.32 -2.65 4.01
C PHE A 194 -6.96 -3.65 3.05
N ASP A 195 -7.59 -3.15 1.99
CA ASP A 195 -8.20 -4.01 0.97
C ASP A 195 -7.12 -4.73 0.17
N VAL A 196 -7.37 -6.00 -0.16
CA VAL A 196 -6.44 -6.83 -0.92
C VAL A 196 -7.13 -7.55 -2.07
N ALA A 197 -6.37 -7.82 -3.13
CA ALA A 197 -6.76 -8.71 -4.21
C ALA A 197 -5.65 -9.73 -4.48
N LEU A 198 -6.02 -10.85 -5.10
CA LEU A 198 -5.04 -11.80 -5.62
C LEU A 198 -4.26 -11.17 -6.77
N ALA A 199 -2.96 -11.40 -6.78
CA ALA A 199 -2.06 -11.12 -7.90
C ALA A 199 -1.48 -12.41 -8.50
N ASP A 200 -1.91 -13.56 -8.00
CA ASP A 200 -1.49 -14.89 -8.37
C ASP A 200 -2.70 -15.71 -8.84
N ASP A 201 -2.62 -16.31 -10.03
CA ASP A 201 -3.70 -17.11 -10.62
C ASP A 201 -3.74 -18.55 -10.09
N ASN A 202 -2.70 -19.00 -9.37
CA ASN A 202 -2.59 -20.37 -8.85
C ASN A 202 -3.26 -20.57 -7.49
N VAL A 203 -3.67 -19.47 -6.84
CA VAL A 203 -4.34 -19.48 -5.56
C VAL A 203 -5.72 -18.84 -5.71
N LYS A 204 -6.70 -19.39 -5.01
CA LYS A 204 -8.06 -18.87 -4.94
C LYS A 204 -8.33 -18.33 -3.54
N MET A 205 -9.11 -17.26 -3.47
CA MET A 205 -9.54 -16.64 -2.22
C MET A 205 -11.02 -16.96 -1.98
N TYR A 206 -11.38 -17.27 -0.74
CA TYR A 206 -12.74 -17.63 -0.36
C TYR A 206 -13.21 -16.88 0.86
N LYS A 207 -14.44 -16.43 0.85
CA LYS A 207 -15.22 -16.12 2.06
C LYS A 207 -15.87 -17.38 2.59
N GLY A 208 -16.14 -17.42 3.89
CA GLY A 208 -16.78 -18.56 4.54
C GLY A 208 -18.12 -18.20 5.14
N SER A 209 -19.12 -19.06 4.98
CA SER A 209 -20.41 -18.97 5.66
C SER A 209 -20.62 -20.20 6.53
N VAL A 210 -20.84 -20.01 7.84
CA VAL A 210 -21.00 -21.09 8.82
C VAL A 210 -22.47 -21.37 9.06
N ASN A 211 -22.88 -22.62 8.87
CA ASN A 211 -24.17 -23.13 9.35
C ASN A 211 -23.95 -23.90 10.64
N THR A 212 -24.27 -23.29 11.78
CA THR A 212 -24.05 -23.86 13.10
C THR A 212 -24.96 -25.04 13.41
N ALA A 213 -26.12 -25.15 12.75
CA ALA A 213 -27.08 -26.22 12.99
C ALA A 213 -26.62 -27.58 12.49
N ILE A 214 -25.82 -27.57 11.42
CA ILE A 214 -25.27 -28.79 10.78
C ILE A 214 -23.75 -28.85 10.81
N HIS A 215 -23.10 -27.89 11.49
CA HIS A 215 -21.65 -27.79 11.60
C HIS A 215 -20.94 -27.75 10.26
N GLU A 216 -21.46 -26.99 9.30
CA GLU A 216 -20.93 -26.88 7.94
C GLU A 216 -20.36 -25.49 7.68
N LEU A 217 -19.17 -25.45 7.06
CA LEU A 217 -18.59 -24.24 6.50
C LEU A 217 -18.67 -24.29 4.97
N THR A 218 -19.46 -23.39 4.38
CA THR A 218 -19.53 -23.23 2.93
C THR A 218 -18.55 -22.16 2.49
N LEU A 219 -17.66 -22.51 1.55
CA LEU A 219 -16.71 -21.59 0.95
C LEU A 219 -17.24 -21.06 -0.39
N SER A 220 -17.19 -19.73 -0.56
CA SER A 220 -17.55 -19.06 -1.82
C SER A 220 -16.38 -18.22 -2.31
N GLN A 221 -15.96 -18.44 -3.54
CA GLN A 221 -14.83 -17.74 -4.14
C GLN A 221 -15.11 -16.25 -4.25
N VAL A 222 -14.05 -15.46 -4.00
CA VAL A 222 -14.01 -14.01 -4.16
C VAL A 222 -12.68 -13.61 -4.77
N ASP A 223 -12.63 -12.49 -5.46
CA ASP A 223 -11.40 -12.01 -6.12
C ASP A 223 -10.61 -11.03 -5.24
N ALA A 224 -11.28 -10.46 -4.24
CA ALA A 224 -10.70 -9.49 -3.32
C ALA A 224 -11.37 -9.54 -1.94
N ALA A 225 -10.66 -9.06 -0.93
CA ALA A 225 -11.15 -8.93 0.44
C ALA A 225 -11.01 -7.48 0.93
N PRO A 226 -12.06 -6.90 1.54
CA PRO A 226 -11.96 -5.58 2.16
C PRO A 226 -11.12 -5.63 3.43
N ALA A 227 -10.67 -4.47 3.88
CA ALA A 227 -9.92 -4.31 5.12
C ALA A 227 -10.58 -5.02 6.30
N ASN A 228 -9.78 -5.75 7.08
CA ASN A 228 -10.17 -6.51 8.26
C ASN A 228 -11.15 -7.68 8.01
N ALA A 229 -11.43 -8.04 6.77
CA ALA A 229 -12.18 -9.25 6.48
C ALA A 229 -11.26 -10.48 6.54
N GLY A 230 -11.70 -11.52 7.23
CA GLY A 230 -11.05 -12.82 7.19
C GLY A 230 -11.40 -13.56 5.90
N VAL A 231 -10.42 -14.17 5.25
CA VAL A 231 -10.60 -15.01 4.07
C VAL A 231 -9.75 -16.26 4.18
N MET A 232 -10.11 -17.29 3.42
CA MET A 232 -9.29 -18.49 3.24
C MET A 232 -8.61 -18.44 1.87
N LEU A 233 -7.35 -18.79 1.84
CA LEU A 233 -6.54 -18.95 0.63
C LEU A 233 -6.34 -20.44 0.38
N LEU A 234 -6.54 -20.86 -0.86
CA LEU A 234 -6.41 -22.24 -1.32
C LEU A 234 -5.64 -22.28 -2.63
N GLY A 235 -4.52 -22.98 -2.66
CA GLY A 235 -3.76 -23.33 -3.87
C GLY A 235 -3.85 -24.82 -4.16
N GLU A 236 -4.07 -25.18 -5.42
CA GLU A 236 -4.21 -26.57 -5.88
C GLU A 236 -2.86 -27.25 -6.16
N ASN A 237 -1.76 -26.66 -5.71
CA ASN A 237 -0.43 -27.19 -5.93
C ASN A 237 0.37 -27.15 -4.62
N SER A 238 0.71 -28.32 -4.10
CA SER A 238 1.48 -28.46 -2.86
C SER A 238 2.90 -27.89 -2.91
N SER A 239 3.37 -27.48 -4.08
CA SER A 239 4.67 -26.81 -4.25
C SER A 239 4.61 -25.29 -4.07
N ALA A 240 3.43 -24.70 -4.02
CA ALA A 240 3.26 -23.26 -3.78
C ALA A 240 3.37 -22.98 -2.28
N ASN A 241 4.51 -22.44 -1.84
CA ASN A 241 4.74 -22.10 -0.42
C ASN A 241 4.31 -20.66 -0.10
N GLU A 242 4.00 -19.86 -1.12
CA GLU A 242 3.67 -18.46 -1.01
C GLU A 242 2.60 -18.09 -2.04
N VAL A 243 1.82 -17.08 -1.74
CA VAL A 243 0.88 -16.42 -2.64
C VAL A 243 1.26 -14.97 -2.80
N THR A 244 1.11 -14.42 -4.00
CA THR A 244 1.28 -12.99 -4.24
C THR A 244 -0.08 -12.30 -4.14
N LEU A 245 -0.13 -11.32 -3.26
CA LEU A 245 -1.27 -10.44 -3.04
C LEU A 245 -0.89 -9.00 -3.44
N LYS A 246 -1.89 -8.18 -3.70
CA LYS A 246 -1.72 -6.73 -3.92
C LYS A 246 -2.68 -5.91 -3.06
N ALA A 247 -2.20 -4.79 -2.55
CA ALA A 247 -3.05 -3.82 -1.91
C ALA A 247 -3.88 -3.09 -2.96
N VAL A 248 -5.18 -3.00 -2.71
CA VAL A 248 -6.16 -2.33 -3.57
C VAL A 248 -7.06 -1.45 -2.71
N SER A 249 -8.07 -0.84 -3.31
CA SER A 249 -9.05 -0.05 -2.58
C SER A 249 -10.44 -0.17 -3.17
N GLY A 250 -11.45 0.16 -2.37
CA GLY A 250 -12.83 0.20 -2.81
C GLY A 250 -13.47 -1.19 -2.94
N VAL A 251 -12.94 -2.19 -2.24
CA VAL A 251 -13.52 -3.53 -2.21
C VAL A 251 -14.78 -3.52 -1.36
N ALA A 252 -15.87 -4.02 -1.92
CA ALA A 252 -17.15 -4.10 -1.22
C ALA A 252 -17.09 -5.11 -0.06
N ALA A 253 -17.92 -4.88 0.96
CA ALA A 253 -18.05 -5.81 2.08
C ALA A 253 -18.44 -7.21 1.59
N LEU A 254 -17.87 -8.24 2.22
CA LEU A 254 -18.18 -9.64 1.91
C LEU A 254 -19.43 -10.06 2.69
N GLU A 255 -20.60 -9.80 2.12
CA GLU A 255 -21.88 -10.15 2.73
C GLU A 255 -21.97 -11.64 3.09
N GLY A 256 -22.43 -11.93 4.33
CA GLY A 256 -22.54 -13.29 4.84
C GLY A 256 -21.24 -14.01 5.14
N ASN A 257 -20.12 -13.28 5.19
CA ASN A 257 -18.82 -13.84 5.60
C ASN A 257 -18.80 -14.07 7.12
N SER A 258 -18.54 -15.30 7.53
CA SER A 258 -18.37 -15.69 8.94
C SER A 258 -16.91 -15.72 9.38
N LEU A 259 -15.97 -15.62 8.44
CA LEU A 259 -14.55 -15.55 8.75
C LEU A 259 -14.18 -14.16 9.27
N VAL A 260 -13.60 -14.12 10.45
CA VAL A 260 -13.21 -12.87 11.11
C VAL A 260 -11.74 -12.65 10.90
N GLY A 261 -11.38 -11.49 10.36
CA GLY A 261 -9.99 -11.07 10.23
C GLY A 261 -9.43 -10.63 11.59
N ILE A 262 -8.25 -11.14 11.92
CA ILE A 262 -7.48 -10.73 13.10
C ILE A 262 -6.24 -10.02 12.60
N THR A 263 -6.23 -8.70 12.72
CA THR A 263 -5.11 -7.85 12.30
C THR A 263 -4.29 -7.30 13.47
N GLY A 264 -4.55 -7.77 14.67
CA GLY A 264 -3.86 -7.45 15.92
C GLY A 264 -3.87 -8.63 16.89
N GLU A 265 -3.45 -8.40 18.12
CA GLU A 265 -3.51 -9.43 19.16
C GLU A 265 -4.95 -9.75 19.56
N LEU A 266 -5.27 -11.02 19.64
CA LEU A 266 -6.55 -11.53 20.16
C LEU A 266 -6.29 -12.25 21.48
N SER A 267 -6.77 -11.68 22.58
CA SER A 267 -6.56 -12.24 23.94
C SER A 267 -7.58 -13.31 24.31
N ASP A 268 -8.74 -13.37 23.65
CA ASP A 268 -9.81 -14.35 23.91
C ASP A 268 -10.14 -15.14 22.65
N LEU A 269 -9.75 -16.40 22.67
CA LEU A 269 -10.01 -17.38 21.62
C LEU A 269 -11.20 -18.31 21.92
N THR A 270 -11.91 -18.11 23.05
CA THR A 270 -13.01 -18.96 23.48
C THR A 270 -14.09 -19.06 22.40
N GLY A 271 -14.39 -20.27 21.96
CA GLY A 271 -15.38 -20.54 20.93
C GLY A 271 -14.99 -20.11 19.51
N LYS A 272 -13.75 -19.68 19.30
CA LYS A 272 -13.24 -19.42 17.95
C LYS A 272 -12.78 -20.71 17.30
N LEU A 273 -12.87 -20.75 15.99
CA LEU A 273 -12.32 -21.81 15.17
C LEU A 273 -11.07 -21.27 14.44
N ILE A 274 -10.01 -22.03 14.49
CA ILE A 274 -8.74 -21.71 13.83
C ILE A 274 -8.48 -22.75 12.75
N LEU A 275 -8.04 -22.32 11.57
CA LEU A 275 -7.57 -23.23 10.54
C LEU A 275 -6.32 -23.95 11.05
N GLY A 276 -6.29 -25.25 10.93
CA GLY A 276 -5.17 -26.09 11.36
C GLY A 276 -5.12 -27.41 10.61
N ILE A 277 -4.11 -28.19 10.92
CA ILE A 277 -3.92 -29.53 10.42
C ILE A 277 -4.05 -30.50 11.59
N SER A 278 -4.87 -31.53 11.45
CA SER A 278 -5.03 -32.58 12.47
C SER A 278 -3.75 -33.42 12.57
N ASP A 279 -3.13 -33.46 13.72
CA ASP A 279 -1.98 -34.32 14.00
C ASP A 279 -2.30 -35.83 13.86
N GLN A 280 -3.59 -36.19 13.98
CA GLN A 280 -4.02 -37.60 13.92
C GLN A 280 -4.30 -38.07 12.49
N THR A 281 -4.85 -37.19 11.66
CA THR A 281 -5.33 -37.56 10.31
C THR A 281 -4.62 -36.86 9.18
N GLY A 282 -3.85 -35.80 9.46
CA GLY A 282 -3.30 -34.90 8.47
C GLY A 282 -4.34 -34.03 7.75
N ALA A 283 -5.61 -34.10 8.16
CA ALA A 283 -6.68 -33.34 7.51
C ALA A 283 -6.61 -31.86 7.88
N VAL A 284 -6.75 -31.00 6.89
CA VAL A 284 -6.94 -29.55 7.08
C VAL A 284 -8.38 -29.28 7.50
N GLY A 285 -8.57 -28.43 8.48
CA GLY A 285 -9.90 -28.08 8.97
C GLY A 285 -9.89 -26.93 9.96
N PHE A 286 -11.08 -26.54 10.38
CA PHE A 286 -11.23 -25.55 11.43
C PHE A 286 -11.42 -26.26 12.78
N PHE A 287 -10.53 -25.98 13.70
CA PHE A 287 -10.49 -26.58 15.03
C PHE A 287 -10.81 -25.54 16.09
N THR A 288 -11.46 -25.98 17.17
CA THR A 288 -11.71 -25.10 18.31
C THR A 288 -10.37 -24.67 18.92
N ALA A 289 -10.18 -23.38 19.06
CA ALA A 289 -9.01 -22.87 19.73
C ALA A 289 -9.00 -23.33 21.20
N GLY A 290 -7.88 -23.87 21.64
CA GLY A 290 -7.65 -24.13 23.05
C GLY A 290 -7.51 -22.82 23.84
N SER A 291 -7.61 -22.91 25.18
CA SER A 291 -7.49 -21.74 26.05
C SER A 291 -6.08 -21.14 26.13
N SER A 292 -5.11 -21.72 25.39
CA SER A 292 -3.72 -21.24 25.30
C SER A 292 -3.17 -21.55 23.91
N VAL A 293 -2.89 -20.56 23.17
CA VAL A 293 -1.96 -20.57 22.02
C VAL A 293 -0.86 -19.57 22.31
#